data_7a6b631d8ecdb85ee9664ed9efa622fd
#
_entry.id   7a6b631d8ecdb85ee9664ed9efa622fd
#
_cell.length_a   1.000
_cell.length_b   1.000
_cell.length_c   1.000
_cell.angle_alpha   90.00
_cell.angle_beta   90.00
_cell.angle_gamma   90.00
#
_symmetry.space_group_name_H-M   'P 1'
#
loop_
_entity.id
_entity.type
_entity.pdbx_description
1 polymer ?
#
loop_
_entity_poly.entity_id
_entity_poly.type
_entity_poly.pdbx_seq_one_letter_code
_entity_poly.pdbx_strand_id
1 'polypeptide(L)'
;MKIVVVSDSHGNYRNFISVLRKHKDADCIIHAGDGESDVGELEMYENALFKKLIFVGGNCDIHGIHERTRIAELGGIRIFIAHGDAYDVKTDKTVIARKAAAENCQAAVFGHSHIRYCAVVDGVFLLNPGSCDMQADNTPPSYAVMTVEDGRISAEIFEL
;
A
#
# COMPACT_ATOMS: atom_id res chain seq x y z
N MET A 1 -13.84 -7.39 -5.41
CA MET A 1 -13.01 -6.23 -5.79
C MET A 1 -11.55 -6.60 -5.64
N LYS A 2 -10.73 -6.39 -6.68
CA LYS A 2 -9.30 -6.71 -6.71
C LYS A 2 -8.48 -5.43 -6.55
N ILE A 3 -7.61 -5.38 -5.55
CA ILE A 3 -6.80 -4.21 -5.22
C ILE A 3 -5.33 -4.63 -5.26
N VAL A 4 -4.52 -3.96 -6.08
CA VAL A 4 -3.06 -4.14 -6.06
C VAL A 4 -2.47 -3.18 -5.06
N VAL A 5 -1.59 -3.69 -4.19
CA VAL A 5 -0.95 -2.92 -3.13
C VAL A 5 0.55 -2.97 -3.32
N VAL A 6 1.17 -1.80 -3.43
CA VAL A 6 2.63 -1.61 -3.52
C VAL A 6 3.06 -0.55 -2.51
N SER A 7 4.33 -0.52 -2.17
CA SER A 7 4.95 0.49 -1.30
C SER A 7 6.44 0.56 -1.56
N ASP A 8 7.05 1.66 -1.13
CA ASP A 8 8.51 1.78 -1.04
C ASP A 8 9.22 1.43 -2.36
N SER A 9 8.77 2.05 -3.47
CA SER A 9 9.36 1.85 -4.80
C SER A 9 10.65 2.63 -5.03
N HIS A 10 10.87 3.74 -4.28
CA HIS A 10 12.13 4.48 -4.20
C HIS A 10 12.82 4.80 -5.55
N GLY A 11 12.05 5.11 -6.59
CA GLY A 11 12.56 5.39 -7.94
C GLY A 11 12.74 4.13 -8.80
N ASN A 12 12.36 2.95 -8.31
CA ASN A 12 12.35 1.73 -9.11
C ASN A 12 11.05 1.60 -9.94
N TYR A 13 10.84 2.58 -10.82
CA TYR A 13 9.67 2.60 -11.71
C TYR A 13 9.50 1.29 -12.50
N ARG A 14 10.62 0.65 -12.87
CA ARG A 14 10.58 -0.61 -13.62
C ARG A 14 9.85 -1.72 -12.87
N ASN A 15 10.14 -1.91 -11.59
CA ASN A 15 9.45 -2.89 -10.75
C ASN A 15 7.99 -2.49 -10.56
N PHE A 16 7.76 -1.22 -10.18
CA PHE A 16 6.42 -0.69 -9.98
C PHE A 16 5.52 -0.90 -11.19
N ILE A 17 5.93 -0.44 -12.37
CA ILE A 17 5.12 -0.58 -13.59
C ILE A 17 4.95 -2.03 -14.04
N SER A 18 5.92 -2.92 -13.76
CA SER A 18 5.80 -4.34 -14.08
C SER A 18 4.65 -5.00 -13.31
N VAL A 19 4.51 -4.67 -12.02
CA VAL A 19 3.39 -5.12 -11.17
C VAL A 19 2.06 -4.64 -11.74
N LEU A 20 1.95 -3.35 -12.04
CA LEU A 20 0.70 -2.78 -12.51
C LEU A 20 0.28 -3.34 -13.88
N ARG A 21 1.24 -3.55 -14.77
CA ARG A 21 0.98 -4.16 -16.09
C ARG A 21 0.55 -5.62 -16.00
N LYS A 22 1.04 -6.36 -15.01
CA LYS A 22 0.61 -7.74 -14.71
C LYS A 22 -0.85 -7.79 -14.22
N HIS A 23 -1.31 -6.71 -13.57
CA HIS A 23 -2.63 -6.62 -12.95
C HIS A 23 -3.48 -5.49 -13.52
N LYS A 24 -3.50 -5.32 -14.84
CA LYS A 24 -4.32 -4.29 -15.53
C LYS A 24 -5.81 -4.40 -15.24
N ASP A 25 -6.26 -5.59 -14.88
CA ASP A 25 -7.63 -5.92 -14.48
C ASP A 25 -7.97 -5.50 -13.05
N ALA A 26 -7.01 -5.01 -12.25
CA ALA A 26 -7.29 -4.53 -10.90
C ALA A 26 -8.30 -3.37 -10.93
N ASP A 27 -9.20 -3.37 -9.96
CA ASP A 27 -10.19 -2.32 -9.78
C ASP A 27 -9.57 -1.05 -9.20
N CYS A 28 -8.56 -1.22 -8.31
CA CYS A 28 -7.87 -0.15 -7.62
C CYS A 28 -6.40 -0.51 -7.41
N ILE A 29 -5.55 0.51 -7.30
CA ILE A 29 -4.13 0.41 -6.96
C ILE A 29 -3.91 1.26 -5.72
N ILE A 30 -3.24 0.72 -4.70
CA ILE A 30 -2.79 1.48 -3.53
C ILE A 30 -1.27 1.50 -3.54
N HIS A 31 -0.68 2.70 -3.47
CA HIS A 31 0.74 2.88 -3.21
C HIS A 31 0.91 3.53 -1.83
N ALA A 32 1.50 2.80 -0.89
CA ALA A 32 1.57 3.18 0.51
C ALA A 32 2.81 4.03 0.87
N GLY A 33 3.26 4.87 -0.07
CA GLY A 33 4.29 5.89 0.18
C GLY A 33 5.71 5.50 -0.27
N ASP A 34 6.59 6.50 -0.22
CA ASP A 34 7.99 6.45 -0.68
C ASP A 34 8.11 6.03 -2.16
N GLY A 35 7.40 6.77 -3.03
CA GLY A 35 7.37 6.52 -4.47
C GLY A 35 6.87 7.70 -5.31
N GLU A 36 6.98 8.93 -4.82
CA GLU A 36 6.46 10.13 -5.50
C GLU A 36 6.97 10.26 -6.94
N SER A 37 8.26 10.01 -7.19
CA SER A 37 8.84 10.05 -8.53
C SER A 37 8.23 9.02 -9.47
N ASP A 38 8.01 7.80 -8.97
CA ASP A 38 7.43 6.71 -9.75
C ASP A 38 5.95 6.96 -10.07
N VAL A 39 5.23 7.57 -9.12
CA VAL A 39 3.85 8.01 -9.31
C VAL A 39 3.76 9.12 -10.36
N GLY A 40 4.72 10.07 -10.37
CA GLY A 40 4.83 11.10 -11.41
C GLY A 40 5.08 10.51 -12.81
N GLU A 41 5.95 9.50 -12.92
CA GLU A 41 6.15 8.78 -14.18
C GLU A 41 4.89 8.02 -14.62
N LEU A 42 4.18 7.38 -13.67
CA LEU A 42 2.92 6.70 -13.96
C LEU A 42 1.87 7.66 -14.51
N GLU A 43 1.73 8.85 -13.92
CA GLU A 43 0.81 9.88 -14.38
C GLU A 43 1.12 10.28 -15.83
N MET A 44 2.39 10.45 -16.15
CA MET A 44 2.85 10.90 -17.46
C MET A 44 2.66 9.84 -18.56
N TYR A 45 2.95 8.57 -18.27
CA TYR A 45 3.05 7.52 -19.28
C TYR A 45 1.92 6.50 -19.26
N GLU A 46 1.20 6.35 -18.15
CA GLU A 46 0.19 5.29 -17.96
C GLU A 46 -1.10 5.82 -17.33
N ASN A 47 -1.66 6.88 -17.90
CA ASN A 47 -2.82 7.60 -17.35
C ASN A 47 -4.01 6.71 -16.98
N ALA A 48 -4.24 5.61 -17.72
CA ALA A 48 -5.32 4.66 -17.40
C ALA A 48 -5.10 3.92 -16.07
N LEU A 49 -3.84 3.60 -15.73
CA LEU A 49 -3.48 2.99 -14.45
C LEU A 49 -3.45 4.06 -13.34
N PHE A 50 -2.93 5.24 -13.64
CA PHE A 50 -2.90 6.36 -12.69
C PHE A 50 -4.30 6.73 -12.17
N LYS A 51 -5.33 6.70 -13.03
CA LYS A 51 -6.71 6.94 -12.61
C LYS A 51 -7.27 5.96 -11.59
N LYS A 52 -6.65 4.79 -11.43
CA LYS A 52 -7.02 3.77 -10.43
C LYS A 52 -6.20 3.90 -9.14
N LEU A 53 -5.20 4.80 -9.11
CA LEU A 53 -4.24 4.90 -8.04
C LEU A 53 -4.78 5.72 -6.86
N ILE A 54 -4.59 5.17 -5.66
CA ILE A 54 -4.62 5.87 -4.39
C ILE A 54 -3.18 5.90 -3.87
N PHE A 55 -2.63 7.09 -3.69
CA PHE A 55 -1.28 7.31 -3.21
C PHE A 55 -1.29 8.12 -1.91
N VAL A 56 -0.40 7.77 -0.98
CA VAL A 56 -0.09 8.57 0.22
C VAL A 56 1.40 8.86 0.25
N GLY A 57 1.78 10.04 0.72
CA GLY A 57 3.19 10.41 0.84
C GLY A 57 3.91 9.64 1.96
N GLY A 58 5.13 9.20 1.69
CA GLY A 58 6.04 8.60 2.66
C GLY A 58 7.06 9.61 3.22
N ASN A 59 7.97 9.15 4.09
CA ASN A 59 8.98 10.03 4.69
C ASN A 59 10.12 10.40 3.72
N CYS A 60 10.31 9.65 2.64
CA CYS A 60 11.28 9.97 1.59
C CYS A 60 10.68 10.79 0.44
N ASP A 61 9.36 10.98 0.41
CA ASP A 61 8.67 11.83 -0.55
C ASP A 61 8.81 13.30 -0.13
N ILE A 62 9.60 14.07 -0.88
CA ILE A 62 10.24 15.31 -0.40
C ILE A 62 9.29 16.52 -0.40
N HIS A 63 8.29 16.52 -1.27
CA HIS A 63 7.58 17.77 -1.56
C HIS A 63 6.34 18.05 -0.70
N GLY A 64 5.95 17.14 0.19
CA GLY A 64 4.84 17.35 1.12
C GLY A 64 3.49 17.70 0.46
N ILE A 65 3.39 17.48 -0.84
CA ILE A 65 2.18 17.79 -1.64
C ILE A 65 1.13 16.69 -1.55
N HIS A 66 1.54 15.50 -1.12
CA HIS A 66 0.64 14.36 -0.98
C HIS A 66 0.15 14.21 0.46
N GLU A 67 -1.12 13.80 0.58
CA GLU A 67 -1.69 13.46 1.88
C GLU A 67 -0.91 12.32 2.54
N ARG A 68 -0.62 12.45 3.83
CA ARG A 68 0.11 11.43 4.60
C ARG A 68 -0.76 10.23 4.98
N THR A 69 -2.07 10.43 4.95
CA THR A 69 -3.05 9.39 5.27
C THR A 69 -4.29 9.58 4.40
N ARG A 70 -4.92 8.48 4.02
CA ARG A 70 -6.23 8.47 3.34
C ARG A 70 -7.10 7.38 3.91
N ILE A 71 -8.41 7.61 3.84
CA ILE A 71 -9.41 6.59 4.10
C ILE A 71 -10.14 6.35 2.78
N ALA A 72 -10.14 5.09 2.32
CA ALA A 72 -10.82 4.69 1.11
C ALA A 72 -11.95 3.70 1.42
N GLU A 73 -13.10 3.87 0.79
CA GLU A 73 -14.19 2.89 0.82
C GLU A 73 -14.13 2.03 -0.43
N LEU A 74 -13.69 0.79 -0.27
CA LEU A 74 -13.45 -0.14 -1.37
C LEU A 74 -14.14 -1.47 -1.11
N GLY A 75 -15.01 -1.88 -2.03
CA GLY A 75 -15.74 -3.15 -1.90
C GLY A 75 -16.64 -3.23 -0.65
N GLY A 76 -17.10 -2.09 -0.13
CA GLY A 76 -17.95 -2.01 1.07
C GLY A 76 -17.19 -2.05 2.40
N ILE A 77 -15.85 -1.94 2.38
CA ILE A 77 -15.03 -1.79 3.58
C ILE A 77 -14.28 -0.46 3.58
N ARG A 78 -13.99 0.05 4.77
CA ARG A 78 -13.15 1.24 4.97
C ARG A 78 -11.73 0.80 5.25
N ILE A 79 -10.80 1.34 4.49
CA ILE A 79 -9.36 1.03 4.57
C ILE A 79 -8.62 2.29 4.97
N PHE A 80 -7.89 2.24 6.07
CA PHE A 80 -6.93 3.27 6.46
C PHE A 80 -5.63 3.05 5.69
N ILE A 81 -5.16 4.06 4.97
CA ILE A 81 -3.93 4.00 4.17
C ILE A 81 -2.97 5.05 4.71
N ALA A 82 -1.77 4.62 5.08
CA ALA A 82 -0.69 5.50 5.54
C ALA A 82 0.65 4.88 5.18
N HIS A 83 1.72 5.69 5.13
CA HIS A 83 3.04 5.11 4.92
C HIS A 83 3.50 4.28 6.14
N GLY A 84 3.28 4.77 7.34
CA GLY A 84 3.55 4.00 8.55
C GLY A 84 4.64 4.59 9.44
N ASP A 85 5.46 5.51 8.94
CA ASP A 85 6.54 6.19 9.69
C ASP A 85 6.04 6.90 10.96
N ALA A 86 4.85 7.48 10.91
CA ALA A 86 4.19 8.14 12.05
C ALA A 86 3.49 7.17 13.02
N TYR A 87 3.47 5.87 12.73
CA TYR A 87 2.69 4.85 13.46
C TYR A 87 3.54 3.70 14.02
N ASP A 88 4.85 3.90 14.12
CA ASP A 88 5.80 2.97 14.73
C ASP A 88 5.75 1.53 14.18
N VAL A 89 5.38 1.38 12.91
CA VAL A 89 5.11 0.08 12.29
C VAL A 89 6.32 -0.86 12.22
N LYS A 90 7.54 -0.37 12.50
CA LYS A 90 8.74 -1.21 12.59
C LYS A 90 8.77 -2.03 13.88
N THR A 91 8.21 -1.52 14.96
CA THR A 91 8.29 -2.11 16.30
C THR A 91 6.93 -2.55 16.84
N ASP A 92 5.88 -1.74 16.70
CA ASP A 92 4.54 -2.02 17.25
C ASP A 92 3.42 -1.74 16.24
N LYS A 93 2.86 -2.79 15.65
CA LYS A 93 1.75 -2.68 14.71
C LYS A 93 0.39 -2.41 15.37
N THR A 94 0.29 -2.47 16.70
CA THR A 94 -0.96 -2.13 17.41
C THR A 94 -1.26 -0.64 17.32
N VAL A 95 -0.25 0.22 17.12
CA VAL A 95 -0.43 1.67 16.98
C VAL A 95 -1.27 2.00 15.74
N ILE A 96 -0.89 1.46 14.58
CA ILE A 96 -1.65 1.68 13.34
C ILE A 96 -3.00 0.96 13.36
N ALA A 97 -3.10 -0.21 13.99
CA ALA A 97 -4.37 -0.92 14.16
C ALA A 97 -5.37 -0.10 14.97
N ARG A 98 -4.95 0.46 16.11
CA ARG A 98 -5.79 1.35 16.95
C ARG A 98 -6.18 2.62 16.21
N LYS A 99 -5.27 3.21 15.43
CA LYS A 99 -5.59 4.38 14.60
C LYS A 99 -6.67 4.06 13.57
N ALA A 100 -6.53 2.95 12.85
CA ALA A 100 -7.52 2.51 11.87
C ALA A 100 -8.88 2.21 12.53
N ALA A 101 -8.89 1.54 13.68
CA ALA A 101 -10.11 1.28 14.44
C ALA A 101 -10.80 2.57 14.90
N ALA A 102 -10.05 3.57 15.37
CA ALA A 102 -10.58 4.87 15.76
C ALA A 102 -11.22 5.64 14.59
N GLU A 103 -10.80 5.37 13.36
CA GLU A 103 -11.39 5.92 12.13
C GLU A 103 -12.51 5.03 11.57
N ASN A 104 -12.96 4.01 12.30
CA ASN A 104 -13.94 3.01 11.88
C ASN A 104 -13.51 2.26 10.60
N CYS A 105 -12.21 1.97 10.44
CA CYS A 105 -11.68 1.19 9.33
C CYS A 105 -11.52 -0.28 9.73
N GLN A 106 -11.91 -1.18 8.83
CA GLN A 106 -11.78 -2.63 8.98
C GLN A 106 -10.39 -3.12 8.58
N ALA A 107 -9.64 -2.33 7.81
CA ALA A 107 -8.29 -2.65 7.40
C ALA A 107 -7.36 -1.44 7.48
N ALA A 108 -6.05 -1.71 7.58
CA ALA A 108 -5.01 -0.72 7.35
C ALA A 108 -3.95 -1.27 6.38
N VAL A 109 -3.56 -0.42 5.42
CA VAL A 109 -2.49 -0.68 4.45
C VAL A 109 -1.36 0.29 4.72
N PHE A 110 -0.14 -0.23 4.81
CA PHE A 110 1.05 0.57 5.14
C PHE A 110 2.33 0.00 4.51
N GLY A 111 3.41 0.75 4.52
CA GLY A 111 4.75 0.41 4.04
C GLY A 111 5.83 0.63 5.09
N HIS A 112 6.85 1.44 4.77
CA HIS A 112 7.91 1.96 5.63
C HIS A 112 8.85 0.92 6.24
N SER A 113 8.36 -0.22 6.71
CA SER A 113 9.22 -1.22 7.33
C SER A 113 10.04 -2.01 6.31
N HIS A 114 9.67 -1.99 5.03
CA HIS A 114 10.19 -2.84 3.97
C HIS A 114 10.13 -4.34 4.34
N ILE A 115 9.19 -4.73 5.18
CA ILE A 115 8.97 -6.11 5.61
C ILE A 115 7.51 -6.47 5.38
N ARG A 116 7.30 -7.59 4.70
CA ARG A 116 5.97 -8.14 4.42
C ARG A 116 5.21 -8.40 5.73
N TYR A 117 3.95 -8.01 5.77
CA TYR A 117 3.09 -8.28 6.91
C TYR A 117 1.64 -8.44 6.49
N CYS A 118 1.00 -9.51 6.93
CA CYS A 118 -0.42 -9.73 6.69
C CYS A 118 -1.01 -10.48 7.90
N ALA A 119 -1.79 -9.79 8.74
CA ALA A 119 -2.41 -10.38 9.93
C ALA A 119 -3.60 -9.53 10.40
N VAL A 120 -4.43 -10.10 11.27
CA VAL A 120 -5.44 -9.35 12.02
C VAL A 120 -4.85 -8.98 13.39
N VAL A 121 -4.89 -7.69 13.71
CA VAL A 121 -4.42 -7.14 15.00
C VAL A 121 -5.54 -6.29 15.59
N ASP A 122 -5.96 -6.59 16.80
CA ASP A 122 -7.05 -5.89 17.52
C ASP A 122 -8.33 -5.76 16.66
N GLY A 123 -8.63 -6.81 15.85
CA GLY A 123 -9.82 -6.83 14.98
C GLY A 123 -9.67 -6.09 13.64
N VAL A 124 -8.52 -5.46 13.37
CA VAL A 124 -8.21 -4.76 12.11
C VAL A 124 -7.31 -5.61 11.23
N PHE A 125 -7.66 -5.77 9.95
CA PHE A 125 -6.80 -6.44 8.96
C PHE A 125 -5.65 -5.52 8.57
N LEU A 126 -4.43 -5.93 8.86
CA LEU A 126 -3.20 -5.18 8.56
C LEU A 126 -2.47 -5.79 7.36
N LEU A 127 -2.10 -4.95 6.40
CA LEU A 127 -1.35 -5.36 5.21
C LEU A 127 -0.18 -4.41 4.95
N ASN A 128 1.04 -4.98 4.92
CA ASN A 128 2.22 -4.35 4.35
C ASN A 128 2.71 -5.24 3.21
N PRO A 129 2.77 -4.74 1.97
CA PRO A 129 3.20 -5.54 0.82
C PRO A 129 4.70 -5.84 0.81
N GLY A 130 5.47 -5.23 1.72
CA GLY A 130 6.92 -5.10 1.63
C GLY A 130 7.33 -3.96 0.71
N SER A 131 8.59 -3.93 0.30
CA SER A 131 9.11 -2.95 -0.65
C SER A 131 9.07 -3.48 -2.08
N CYS A 132 8.68 -2.62 -3.01
CA CYS A 132 8.74 -2.88 -4.44
C CYS A 132 10.17 -2.78 -5.00
N ASP A 133 11.10 -2.20 -4.23
CA ASP A 133 12.52 -2.05 -4.59
C ASP A 133 13.40 -3.02 -3.79
N MET A 134 13.57 -2.80 -2.49
CA MET A 134 14.47 -3.58 -1.63
C MET A 134 13.83 -3.88 -0.27
N GLN A 135 13.81 -5.16 0.11
CA GLN A 135 13.33 -5.59 1.43
C GLN A 135 14.40 -5.38 2.50
N ALA A 136 13.97 -5.05 3.72
CA ALA A 136 14.87 -4.89 4.87
C ALA A 136 15.44 -6.21 5.39
N ASP A 137 14.78 -7.34 5.11
CA ASP A 137 15.17 -8.69 5.49
C ASP A 137 15.96 -9.44 4.42
N ASN A 138 16.40 -8.75 3.35
CA ASN A 138 17.11 -9.31 2.19
C ASN A 138 16.31 -10.36 1.40
N THR A 139 15.00 -10.42 1.56
CA THR A 139 14.14 -11.22 0.66
C THR A 139 13.91 -10.46 -0.67
N PRO A 140 13.43 -11.12 -1.74
CA PRO A 140 13.12 -10.43 -2.99
C PRO A 140 12.09 -9.31 -2.82
N PRO A 141 12.12 -8.25 -3.67
CA PRO A 141 11.07 -7.26 -3.72
C PRO A 141 9.68 -7.88 -3.81
N SER A 142 8.66 -7.19 -3.31
CA SER A 142 7.32 -7.76 -3.25
C SER A 142 6.22 -6.72 -3.43
N TYR A 143 5.02 -7.25 -3.69
CA TYR A 143 3.76 -6.52 -3.74
C TYR A 143 2.65 -7.43 -3.20
N ALA A 144 1.46 -6.89 -2.98
CA ALA A 144 0.31 -7.70 -2.57
C ALA A 144 -0.87 -7.51 -3.52
N VAL A 145 -1.73 -8.54 -3.58
CA VAL A 145 -3.08 -8.45 -4.14
C VAL A 145 -4.06 -8.68 -3.02
N MET A 146 -4.84 -7.66 -2.71
CA MET A 146 -5.91 -7.73 -1.72
C MET A 146 -7.25 -7.91 -2.44
N THR A 147 -8.07 -8.81 -1.94
CA THR A 147 -9.42 -9.07 -2.44
C THR A 147 -10.44 -8.72 -1.37
N VAL A 148 -11.46 -7.97 -1.78
CA VAL A 148 -12.62 -7.66 -0.95
C VAL A 148 -13.85 -8.25 -1.64
N GLU A 149 -14.52 -9.21 -0.98
CA GLU A 149 -15.69 -9.91 -1.48
C GLU A 149 -16.66 -10.19 -0.33
N ASP A 150 -17.92 -9.79 -0.48
CA ASP A 150 -18.98 -9.97 0.51
C ASP A 150 -18.59 -9.51 1.93
N GLY A 151 -17.87 -8.37 2.03
CA GLY A 151 -17.40 -7.81 3.30
C GLY A 151 -16.22 -8.56 3.94
N ARG A 152 -15.66 -9.56 3.24
CA ARG A 152 -14.47 -10.29 3.68
C ARG A 152 -13.23 -9.76 2.99
N ILE A 153 -12.13 -9.72 3.73
CA ILE A 153 -10.82 -9.27 3.25
C ILE A 153 -9.88 -10.47 3.23
N SER A 154 -9.18 -10.63 2.12
CA SER A 154 -8.03 -11.53 2.01
C SER A 154 -6.91 -10.84 1.25
N ALA A 155 -5.68 -11.26 1.46
CA ALA A 155 -4.54 -10.77 0.69
C ALA A 155 -3.51 -11.86 0.48
N GLU A 156 -2.83 -11.80 -0.65
CA GLU A 156 -1.69 -12.64 -0.99
C GLU A 156 -0.51 -11.75 -1.37
N ILE A 157 0.68 -12.07 -0.84
CA ILE A 157 1.92 -11.33 -1.11
C ILE A 157 2.74 -12.12 -2.13
N PHE A 158 3.19 -11.44 -3.16
CA PHE A 158 3.95 -12.00 -4.27
C PHE A 158 5.35 -11.40 -4.33
N GLU A 159 6.31 -12.19 -4.73
CA GLU A 159 7.65 -11.71 -5.11
C GLU A 159 7.67 -11.21 -6.57
N LEU A 160 8.57 -10.25 -6.83
CA LEU A 160 8.83 -9.70 -8.15
C LEU A 160 9.95 -10.50 -8.87
#